data_c634d7706a03a690d8def38299cd970d
#
_entry.id   c634d7706a03a690d8def38299cd970d
#
_cell.length_a   1.000
_cell.length_b   1.000
_cell.length_c   1.000
_cell.angle_alpha   90.00
_cell.angle_beta   90.00
_cell.angle_gamma   90.00
#
_symmetry.space_group_name_H-M   'P 1'
#
loop_
_entity.id
_entity.type
_entity.pdbx_description
1 polymer ?
#
loop_
_entity_poly.entity_id
_entity_poly.type
_entity_poly.pdbx_seq_one_letter_code
_entity_poly.pdbx_strand_id
1 'polypeptide(L)'
;VREFHPMLAVMGSEEAATDLKNRIADTDTRVSAGMEGMLELAILPQMEVLVTAIVGMIGIRPTIAAIKAGKTIALANKETLVTAGHIIMPLAKEKGVSILPVDSEHSAIFQSMHGENRERVSKILLTASGGPFRGKKTEELQDITVEDALKHPNWSMGRKITVDSATLVNKGLEVMEAKWLFDVEPEQIQVVVHPQSIIHSMVEYVDGGIMAQLGMPDMKLPIQYALFYPDRRPMDGRRV
;
A
#
# COMPACT_ATOMS: atom_id res chain seq x y z
N VAL A 1 -16.08 -16.75 3.98
CA VAL A 1 -17.50 -16.40 3.76
C VAL A 1 -18.30 -16.62 5.03
N ARG A 2 -18.34 -17.83 5.60
CA ARG A 2 -19.19 -18.17 6.77
C ARG A 2 -18.90 -17.39 8.05
N GLU A 3 -17.73 -16.80 8.17
CA GLU A 3 -17.35 -15.98 9.34
C GLU A 3 -17.81 -14.52 9.20
N PHE A 4 -17.64 -13.96 8.00
CA PHE A 4 -17.84 -12.52 7.77
C PHE A 4 -19.08 -12.19 6.94
N HIS A 5 -19.76 -13.17 6.39
CA HIS A 5 -20.98 -13.05 5.59
C HIS A 5 -20.93 -11.90 4.53
N PRO A 6 -19.92 -11.87 3.64
CA PRO A 6 -19.82 -10.81 2.64
C PRO A 6 -20.99 -10.90 1.66
N MET A 7 -21.42 -9.77 1.14
CA MET A 7 -22.48 -9.70 0.13
C MET A 7 -22.04 -10.29 -1.21
N LEU A 8 -20.76 -10.11 -1.57
CA LEU A 8 -20.18 -10.57 -2.82
C LEU A 8 -18.76 -11.12 -2.56
N ALA A 9 -18.48 -12.27 -3.12
CA ALA A 9 -17.15 -12.85 -3.23
C ALA A 9 -16.76 -12.94 -4.70
N VAL A 10 -15.54 -12.50 -5.04
CA VAL A 10 -15.05 -12.52 -6.42
C VAL A 10 -13.81 -13.40 -6.50
N MET A 11 -13.83 -14.34 -7.44
CA MET A 11 -12.73 -15.27 -7.67
C MET A 11 -11.95 -14.88 -8.93
N GLY A 12 -10.69 -15.28 -9.00
CA GLY A 12 -9.81 -14.97 -10.13
C GLY A 12 -10.21 -15.66 -11.46
N SER A 13 -10.98 -16.76 -11.39
CA SER A 13 -11.45 -17.52 -12.56
C SER A 13 -12.86 -18.04 -12.37
N GLU A 14 -13.54 -18.34 -13.47
CA GLU A 14 -14.88 -18.96 -13.48
C GLU A 14 -14.90 -20.34 -12.82
N GLU A 15 -13.83 -21.12 -12.98
CA GLU A 15 -13.69 -22.41 -12.34
C GLU A 15 -13.66 -22.28 -10.82
N ALA A 16 -12.83 -21.38 -10.30
CA ALA A 16 -12.74 -21.12 -8.87
C ALA A 16 -14.05 -20.51 -8.30
N ALA A 17 -14.75 -19.71 -9.09
CA ALA A 17 -16.05 -19.17 -8.70
C ALA A 17 -17.11 -20.27 -8.61
N THR A 18 -17.09 -21.21 -9.55
CA THR A 18 -18.01 -22.38 -9.54
C THR A 18 -17.74 -23.27 -8.34
N ASP A 19 -16.46 -23.58 -8.04
CA ASP A 19 -16.10 -24.34 -6.85
C ASP A 19 -16.59 -23.65 -5.56
N LEU A 20 -16.29 -22.34 -5.43
CA LEU A 20 -16.73 -21.56 -4.26
C LEU A 20 -18.25 -21.58 -4.12
N LYS A 21 -18.98 -21.36 -5.22
CA LYS A 21 -20.45 -21.32 -5.25
C LYS A 21 -21.07 -22.63 -4.72
N ASN A 22 -20.50 -23.77 -5.14
CA ASN A 22 -20.92 -25.08 -4.66
C ASN A 22 -20.63 -25.26 -3.17
N ARG A 23 -19.47 -24.80 -2.67
CA ARG A 23 -19.05 -24.94 -1.28
C ARG A 23 -19.82 -24.05 -0.30
N ILE A 24 -20.43 -22.96 -0.79
CA ILE A 24 -21.18 -22.00 0.05
C ILE A 24 -22.65 -21.89 -0.35
N ALA A 25 -23.20 -22.95 -0.98
CA ALA A 25 -24.60 -22.99 -1.43
C ALA A 25 -25.64 -22.80 -0.29
N ASP A 26 -25.20 -22.93 0.96
CA ASP A 26 -25.96 -22.70 2.20
C ASP A 26 -25.85 -21.24 2.71
N THR A 27 -25.32 -20.31 1.93
CA THR A 27 -25.15 -18.89 2.31
C THR A 27 -25.77 -17.96 1.27
N ASP A 28 -26.08 -16.71 1.65
CA ASP A 28 -26.63 -15.68 0.77
C ASP A 28 -25.54 -14.90 0.00
N THR A 29 -24.26 -15.26 0.17
CA THR A 29 -23.15 -14.58 -0.51
C THR A 29 -23.21 -14.84 -2.02
N ARG A 30 -23.31 -13.78 -2.81
CA ARG A 30 -23.17 -13.88 -4.27
C ARG A 30 -21.73 -14.18 -4.65
N VAL A 31 -21.51 -14.94 -5.71
CA VAL A 31 -20.18 -15.25 -6.22
C VAL A 31 -20.07 -14.79 -7.67
N SER A 32 -19.01 -14.06 -7.99
CA SER A 32 -18.65 -13.60 -9.32
C SER A 32 -17.19 -13.94 -9.64
N ALA A 33 -16.74 -13.68 -10.86
CA ALA A 33 -15.38 -14.03 -11.28
C ALA A 33 -14.72 -12.96 -12.14
N GLY A 34 -13.39 -13.03 -12.18
CA GLY A 34 -12.57 -12.26 -13.10
C GLY A 34 -12.67 -10.75 -12.94
N MET A 35 -12.31 -10.02 -13.99
CA MET A 35 -12.30 -8.56 -13.98
C MET A 35 -13.70 -7.96 -13.85
N GLU A 36 -14.70 -8.55 -14.47
CA GLU A 36 -16.07 -8.05 -14.37
C GLU A 36 -16.58 -8.13 -12.93
N GLY A 37 -16.32 -9.24 -12.24
CA GLY A 37 -16.64 -9.37 -10.82
C GLY A 37 -15.88 -8.36 -9.95
N MET A 38 -14.60 -8.10 -10.24
CA MET A 38 -13.82 -7.08 -9.53
C MET A 38 -14.37 -5.67 -9.74
N LEU A 39 -14.83 -5.35 -10.95
CA LEU A 39 -15.45 -4.06 -11.24
C LEU A 39 -16.82 -3.92 -10.52
N GLU A 40 -17.63 -4.98 -10.51
CA GLU A 40 -18.88 -5.02 -9.75
C GLU A 40 -18.62 -4.78 -8.25
N LEU A 41 -17.65 -5.49 -7.67
CA LEU A 41 -17.25 -5.33 -6.27
C LEU A 41 -16.80 -3.89 -5.98
N ALA A 42 -15.98 -3.30 -6.85
CA ALA A 42 -15.43 -1.96 -6.66
C ALA A 42 -16.46 -0.84 -6.61
N ILE A 43 -17.67 -1.08 -7.13
CA ILE A 43 -18.75 -0.07 -7.17
C ILE A 43 -19.95 -0.41 -6.30
N LEU A 44 -19.86 -1.43 -5.43
CA LEU A 44 -20.97 -1.82 -4.53
C LEU A 44 -21.48 -0.59 -3.76
N PRO A 45 -22.81 -0.32 -3.80
CA PRO A 45 -23.38 0.88 -3.15
C PRO A 45 -23.09 0.95 -1.65
N GLN A 46 -23.08 -0.19 -0.97
CA GLN A 46 -22.90 -0.29 0.47
C GLN A 46 -21.44 -0.13 0.93
N MET A 47 -20.49 -0.16 0.02
CA MET A 47 -19.08 0.00 0.32
C MET A 47 -18.72 1.49 0.33
N GLU A 48 -18.03 1.94 1.37
CA GLU A 48 -17.53 3.30 1.50
C GLU A 48 -16.03 3.38 1.13
N VAL A 49 -15.27 2.36 1.50
CA VAL A 49 -13.82 2.28 1.31
C VAL A 49 -13.45 1.02 0.52
N LEU A 50 -12.74 1.19 -0.59
CA LEU A 50 -12.14 0.08 -1.32
C LEU A 50 -10.67 -0.10 -0.89
N VAL A 51 -10.34 -1.25 -0.33
CA VAL A 51 -8.93 -1.65 -0.12
C VAL A 51 -8.39 -2.27 -1.40
N THR A 52 -7.42 -1.63 -2.03
CA THR A 52 -6.76 -2.14 -3.23
C THR A 52 -5.45 -2.82 -2.85
N ALA A 53 -5.48 -4.16 -2.74
CA ALA A 53 -4.32 -4.97 -2.31
C ALA A 53 -3.96 -6.09 -3.31
N ILE A 54 -4.44 -5.99 -4.54
CA ILE A 54 -4.14 -6.95 -5.60
C ILE A 54 -2.75 -6.63 -6.18
N VAL A 55 -1.89 -7.64 -6.29
CA VAL A 55 -0.52 -7.48 -6.79
C VAL A 55 -0.50 -7.14 -8.29
N GLY A 56 0.36 -6.21 -8.68
CA GLY A 56 0.56 -5.81 -10.08
C GLY A 56 -0.49 -4.82 -10.60
N MET A 57 -0.57 -4.67 -11.92
CA MET A 57 -1.41 -3.64 -12.57
C MET A 57 -2.90 -3.97 -12.63
N ILE A 58 -3.30 -5.16 -12.22
CA ILE A 58 -4.69 -5.63 -12.28
C ILE A 58 -5.62 -4.74 -11.43
N GLY A 59 -5.10 -4.14 -10.35
CA GLY A 59 -5.85 -3.25 -9.47
C GLY A 59 -6.23 -1.89 -10.07
N ILE A 60 -5.64 -1.48 -11.21
CA ILE A 60 -5.87 -0.16 -11.82
C ILE A 60 -7.34 0.04 -12.21
N ARG A 61 -7.92 -0.92 -12.94
CA ARG A 61 -9.31 -0.81 -13.42
C ARG A 61 -10.33 -0.76 -12.29
N PRO A 62 -10.29 -1.64 -11.28
CA PRO A 62 -11.17 -1.54 -10.10
C PRO A 62 -10.99 -0.23 -9.33
N THR A 63 -9.74 0.26 -9.17
CA THR A 63 -9.47 1.54 -8.50
C THR A 63 -10.14 2.71 -9.24
N ILE A 64 -10.00 2.77 -10.57
CA ILE A 64 -10.65 3.80 -11.40
C ILE A 64 -12.18 3.71 -11.29
N ALA A 65 -12.74 2.49 -11.31
CA ALA A 65 -14.19 2.29 -11.17
C ALA A 65 -14.69 2.78 -9.80
N ALA A 66 -14.00 2.45 -8.72
CA ALA A 66 -14.33 2.88 -7.37
C ALA A 66 -14.25 4.41 -7.21
N ILE A 67 -13.19 5.07 -7.73
CA ILE A 67 -13.07 6.53 -7.72
C ILE A 67 -14.25 7.18 -8.46
N LYS A 68 -14.60 6.68 -9.65
CA LYS A 68 -15.77 7.17 -10.41
C LYS A 68 -17.08 6.99 -9.66
N ALA A 69 -17.17 5.96 -8.81
CA ALA A 69 -18.31 5.70 -7.94
C ALA A 69 -18.26 6.47 -6.60
N GLY A 70 -17.29 7.36 -6.40
CA GLY A 70 -17.13 8.18 -5.20
C GLY A 70 -16.64 7.43 -3.98
N LYS A 71 -15.95 6.28 -4.15
CA LYS A 71 -15.46 5.47 -3.04
C LYS A 71 -14.06 5.92 -2.61
N THR A 72 -13.83 6.06 -1.30
CA THR A 72 -12.49 6.25 -0.73
C THR A 72 -11.60 5.04 -1.04
N ILE A 73 -10.35 5.27 -1.38
CA ILE A 73 -9.37 4.23 -1.69
C ILE A 73 -8.38 4.08 -0.54
N ALA A 74 -8.28 2.90 0.05
CA ALA A 74 -7.18 2.49 0.92
C ALA A 74 -6.16 1.73 0.04
N LEU A 75 -5.10 2.43 -0.36
CA LEU A 75 -4.18 1.98 -1.40
C LEU A 75 -3.02 1.19 -0.81
N ALA A 76 -3.01 -0.12 -1.02
CA ALA A 76 -1.87 -1.00 -0.73
C ALA A 76 -1.11 -1.43 -2.00
N ASN A 77 -1.76 -1.34 -3.15
CA ASN A 77 -1.18 -1.69 -4.46
C ASN A 77 -0.43 -0.50 -5.05
N LYS A 78 0.85 -0.38 -4.75
CA LYS A 78 1.70 0.74 -5.23
C LYS A 78 1.81 0.79 -6.75
N GLU A 79 1.77 -0.35 -7.43
CA GLU A 79 1.86 -0.42 -8.88
C GLU A 79 0.74 0.38 -9.58
N THR A 80 -0.38 0.56 -8.92
CA THR A 80 -1.48 1.40 -9.39
C THR A 80 -1.05 2.85 -9.62
N LEU A 81 -0.33 3.46 -8.67
CA LEU A 81 0.18 4.83 -8.85
C LEU A 81 1.47 4.88 -9.66
N VAL A 82 2.37 3.91 -9.51
CA VAL A 82 3.59 3.81 -10.32
C VAL A 82 3.26 3.83 -11.82
N THR A 83 2.25 3.07 -12.22
CA THR A 83 1.87 2.93 -13.65
C THR A 83 0.89 3.98 -14.11
N ALA A 84 -0.09 4.34 -13.29
CA ALA A 84 -1.24 5.15 -13.68
C ALA A 84 -1.48 6.36 -12.76
N GLY A 85 -0.49 6.81 -12.00
CA GLY A 85 -0.62 7.95 -11.07
C GLY A 85 -1.09 9.22 -11.76
N HIS A 86 -0.58 9.47 -12.99
CA HIS A 86 -0.99 10.60 -13.84
C HIS A 86 -2.47 10.57 -14.29
N ILE A 87 -3.13 9.43 -14.18
CA ILE A 87 -4.58 9.26 -14.46
C ILE A 87 -5.36 9.29 -13.14
N ILE A 88 -4.88 8.54 -12.16
CA ILE A 88 -5.62 8.27 -10.90
C ILE A 88 -5.70 9.50 -10.02
N MET A 89 -4.60 10.22 -9.81
CA MET A 89 -4.58 11.37 -8.90
C MET A 89 -5.46 12.53 -9.40
N PRO A 90 -5.40 12.94 -10.69
CA PRO A 90 -6.32 13.93 -11.22
C PRO A 90 -7.79 13.49 -11.14
N LEU A 91 -8.09 12.22 -11.44
CA LEU A 91 -9.45 11.69 -11.35
C LEU A 91 -9.97 11.70 -9.91
N ALA A 92 -9.14 11.30 -8.94
CA ALA A 92 -9.50 11.34 -7.53
C ALA A 92 -9.80 12.78 -7.07
N LYS A 93 -8.96 13.73 -7.48
CA LYS A 93 -9.16 15.17 -7.21
C LYS A 93 -10.46 15.68 -7.84
N GLU A 94 -10.75 15.35 -9.11
CA GLU A 94 -11.99 15.73 -9.80
C GLU A 94 -13.23 15.20 -9.08
N LYS A 95 -13.18 13.96 -8.60
CA LYS A 95 -14.30 13.30 -7.91
C LYS A 95 -14.38 13.61 -6.41
N GLY A 96 -13.41 14.36 -5.85
CA GLY A 96 -13.34 14.62 -4.41
C GLY A 96 -13.11 13.37 -3.57
N VAL A 97 -12.45 12.35 -4.14
CA VAL A 97 -12.19 11.06 -3.51
C VAL A 97 -10.81 11.08 -2.83
N SER A 98 -10.76 10.59 -1.59
CA SER A 98 -9.51 10.43 -0.86
C SER A 98 -8.79 9.13 -1.25
N ILE A 99 -7.46 9.23 -1.47
CA ILE A 99 -6.57 8.07 -1.59
C ILE A 99 -5.72 8.02 -0.32
N LEU A 100 -5.94 7.01 0.49
CA LEU A 100 -5.29 6.81 1.79
C LEU A 100 -4.21 5.72 1.65
N PRO A 101 -2.95 6.02 1.96
CA PRO A 101 -1.87 5.05 1.82
C PRO A 101 -1.95 3.95 2.87
N VAL A 102 -1.75 2.71 2.42
CA VAL A 102 -1.59 1.52 3.26
C VAL A 102 -0.12 1.08 3.33
N ASP A 103 0.68 1.36 2.29
CA ASP A 103 2.12 1.13 2.35
C ASP A 103 2.71 1.84 3.58
N SER A 104 3.55 1.15 4.37
CA SER A 104 3.97 1.61 5.69
C SER A 104 4.70 2.95 5.65
N GLU A 105 5.58 3.14 4.68
CA GLU A 105 6.34 4.36 4.49
C GLU A 105 5.44 5.53 4.08
N HIS A 106 4.52 5.29 3.14
CA HIS A 106 3.59 6.32 2.67
C HIS A 106 2.55 6.66 3.73
N SER A 107 2.08 5.69 4.49
CA SER A 107 1.23 5.92 5.66
C SER A 107 1.94 6.80 6.69
N ALA A 108 3.24 6.56 6.94
CA ALA A 108 4.04 7.37 7.85
C ALA A 108 4.19 8.82 7.37
N ILE A 109 4.47 9.03 6.08
CA ILE A 109 4.54 10.36 5.47
C ILE A 109 3.18 11.07 5.60
N PHE A 110 2.09 10.38 5.23
CA PHE A 110 0.73 10.91 5.33
C PHE A 110 0.38 11.35 6.75
N GLN A 111 0.73 10.53 7.76
CA GLN A 111 0.53 10.85 9.18
C GLN A 111 1.38 12.03 9.64
N SER A 112 2.63 12.12 9.16
CA SER A 112 3.55 13.22 9.47
C SER A 112 3.16 14.55 8.82
N MET A 113 2.34 14.51 7.76
CA MET A 113 1.80 15.70 7.08
C MET A 113 0.40 16.09 7.58
N HIS A 114 -0.17 15.34 8.54
CA HIS A 114 -1.53 15.60 8.99
C HIS A 114 -1.63 16.92 9.77
N GLY A 115 -2.48 17.84 9.27
CA GLY A 115 -2.65 19.15 9.86
C GLY A 115 -1.62 20.20 9.43
N GLU A 116 -0.62 19.80 8.65
CA GLU A 116 0.43 20.69 8.16
C GLU A 116 0.13 21.25 6.76
N ASN A 117 0.71 22.41 6.45
CA ASN A 117 0.64 22.95 5.09
C ASN A 117 1.61 22.21 4.17
N ARG A 118 1.08 21.50 3.19
CA ARG A 118 1.87 20.70 2.22
C ARG A 118 2.87 21.53 1.40
N GLU A 119 2.56 22.81 1.13
CA GLU A 119 3.46 23.72 0.43
C GLU A 119 4.74 24.04 1.24
N ARG A 120 4.74 23.73 2.52
CA ARG A 120 5.87 23.93 3.42
C ARG A 120 6.73 22.67 3.59
N VAL A 121 6.44 21.61 2.87
CA VAL A 121 7.30 20.42 2.82
C VAL A 121 8.55 20.74 2.01
N SER A 122 9.70 20.65 2.68
CA SER A 122 11.02 20.80 2.04
C SER A 122 11.42 19.49 1.39
N LYS A 123 11.27 18.37 2.15
CA LYS A 123 11.76 17.07 1.72
C LYS A 123 11.01 15.93 2.38
N ILE A 124 10.84 14.84 1.65
CA ILE A 124 10.41 13.55 2.18
C ILE A 124 11.66 12.69 2.43
N LEU A 125 11.81 12.17 3.65
CA LEU A 125 12.85 11.24 4.02
C LEU A 125 12.24 9.83 4.05
N LEU A 126 12.31 9.16 2.90
CA LEU A 126 11.72 7.83 2.68
C LEU A 126 12.66 6.76 3.24
N THR A 127 12.26 6.07 4.30
CA THR A 127 13.11 5.06 4.93
C THR A 127 13.11 3.74 4.15
N ALA A 128 14.19 2.98 4.26
CA ALA A 128 14.36 1.64 3.70
C ALA A 128 15.07 0.74 4.72
N SER A 129 14.66 -0.52 4.82
CA SER A 129 15.41 -1.52 5.63
C SER A 129 16.82 -1.79 5.08
N GLY A 130 16.98 -1.60 3.76
CA GLY A 130 18.19 -1.93 3.00
C GLY A 130 18.23 -3.38 2.50
N GLY A 131 17.23 -4.20 2.86
CA GLY A 131 17.13 -5.59 2.43
C GLY A 131 18.20 -6.53 3.02
N PRO A 132 18.21 -7.82 2.60
CA PRO A 132 19.13 -8.82 3.15
C PRO A 132 20.59 -8.65 2.70
N PHE A 133 20.83 -7.88 1.64
CA PHE A 133 22.19 -7.71 1.08
C PHE A 133 22.86 -6.40 1.49
N ARG A 134 22.24 -5.65 2.39
CA ARG A 134 22.82 -4.42 2.93
C ARG A 134 24.22 -4.66 3.53
N GLY A 135 25.18 -3.82 3.10
CA GLY A 135 26.57 -3.87 3.56
C GLY A 135 27.44 -4.92 2.87
N LYS A 136 26.87 -5.76 2.00
CA LYS A 136 27.65 -6.68 1.18
C LYS A 136 28.37 -5.96 0.05
N LYS A 137 29.59 -6.41 -0.26
CA LYS A 137 30.36 -5.95 -1.41
C LYS A 137 29.94 -6.70 -2.68
N THR A 138 30.29 -6.16 -3.84
CA THR A 138 29.95 -6.75 -5.14
C THR A 138 30.43 -8.20 -5.28
N GLU A 139 31.61 -8.49 -4.76
CA GLU A 139 32.21 -9.84 -4.80
C GLU A 139 31.39 -10.85 -3.98
N GLU A 140 30.77 -10.40 -2.89
CA GLU A 140 29.92 -11.24 -2.02
C GLU A 140 28.52 -11.48 -2.59
N LEU A 141 28.17 -10.80 -3.70
CA LEU A 141 26.89 -10.94 -4.36
C LEU A 141 26.90 -11.92 -5.53
N GLN A 142 28.07 -12.45 -5.91
CA GLN A 142 28.19 -13.33 -7.08
C GLN A 142 27.49 -14.68 -6.90
N ASP A 143 27.50 -15.21 -5.67
CA ASP A 143 26.97 -16.54 -5.36
C ASP A 143 25.64 -16.51 -4.58
N ILE A 144 24.95 -15.36 -4.56
CA ILE A 144 23.65 -15.26 -3.87
C ILE A 144 22.58 -16.12 -4.54
N THR A 145 21.76 -16.74 -3.73
CA THR A 145 20.66 -17.60 -4.17
C THR A 145 19.30 -16.90 -4.06
N VAL A 146 18.28 -17.48 -4.63
CA VAL A 146 16.88 -17.05 -4.46
C VAL A 146 16.48 -17.10 -2.98
N GLU A 147 16.92 -18.13 -2.28
CA GLU A 147 16.68 -18.32 -0.85
C GLU A 147 17.27 -17.20 -0.02
N ASP A 148 18.44 -16.69 -0.38
CA ASP A 148 19.08 -15.55 0.30
C ASP A 148 18.30 -14.25 0.04
N ALA A 149 17.82 -14.03 -1.16
CA ALA A 149 16.98 -12.89 -1.50
C ALA A 149 15.62 -12.90 -0.74
N LEU A 150 15.12 -14.08 -0.38
CA LEU A 150 13.86 -14.24 0.34
C LEU A 150 14.00 -14.12 1.87
N LYS A 151 15.21 -13.96 2.43
CA LYS A 151 15.47 -13.79 3.85
C LYS A 151 15.46 -12.31 4.26
N HIS A 152 14.28 -11.70 4.33
CA HIS A 152 14.20 -10.30 4.79
C HIS A 152 14.46 -10.20 6.29
N PRO A 153 15.32 -9.25 6.79
CA PRO A 153 15.76 -9.21 8.18
C PRO A 153 14.66 -8.83 9.19
N ASN A 154 13.66 -8.03 8.79
CA ASN A 154 12.71 -7.42 9.72
C ASN A 154 11.23 -7.77 9.41
N TRP A 155 10.92 -8.04 8.15
CA TRP A 155 9.55 -8.23 7.69
C TRP A 155 9.30 -9.63 7.17
N SER A 156 8.13 -10.19 7.50
CA SER A 156 7.60 -11.39 6.85
C SER A 156 6.63 -10.96 5.75
N MET A 157 7.03 -11.10 4.49
CA MET A 157 6.30 -10.56 3.33
C MET A 157 6.12 -11.64 2.25
N GLY A 158 5.26 -11.33 1.26
CA GLY A 158 5.12 -12.15 0.06
C GLY A 158 6.42 -12.22 -0.77
N ARG A 159 6.57 -13.24 -1.60
CA ARG A 159 7.80 -13.50 -2.38
C ARG A 159 8.20 -12.33 -3.28
N LYS A 160 7.25 -11.75 -4.02
CA LYS A 160 7.50 -10.64 -4.96
C LYS A 160 8.13 -9.44 -4.24
N ILE A 161 7.48 -8.91 -3.21
CA ILE A 161 7.96 -7.72 -2.48
C ILE A 161 9.26 -8.00 -1.72
N THR A 162 9.51 -9.23 -1.27
CA THR A 162 10.76 -9.61 -0.60
C THR A 162 11.93 -9.54 -1.56
N VAL A 163 11.77 -10.03 -2.80
CA VAL A 163 12.79 -9.91 -3.86
C VAL A 163 12.99 -8.45 -4.27
N ASP A 164 11.92 -7.70 -4.43
CA ASP A 164 11.99 -6.26 -4.75
C ASP A 164 12.74 -5.48 -3.65
N SER A 165 12.54 -5.86 -2.38
CA SER A 165 13.28 -5.28 -1.24
C SER A 165 14.77 -5.63 -1.29
N ALA A 166 15.10 -6.88 -1.62
CA ALA A 166 16.48 -7.36 -1.72
C ALA A 166 17.30 -6.59 -2.78
N THR A 167 16.65 -6.14 -3.83
CA THR A 167 17.23 -5.39 -4.95
C THR A 167 17.06 -3.87 -4.85
N LEU A 168 16.35 -3.38 -3.83
CA LEU A 168 15.88 -1.99 -3.67
C LEU A 168 14.91 -1.52 -4.79
N VAL A 169 14.47 -2.38 -5.67
CA VAL A 169 13.39 -2.07 -6.65
C VAL A 169 12.13 -1.62 -5.93
N ASN A 170 11.76 -2.27 -4.81
CA ASN A 170 10.63 -1.84 -4.00
C ASN A 170 10.74 -0.36 -3.61
N LYS A 171 11.93 0.09 -3.21
CA LYS A 171 12.14 1.48 -2.81
C LYS A 171 12.05 2.44 -4.01
N GLY A 172 12.51 2.02 -5.18
CA GLY A 172 12.32 2.77 -6.43
C GLY A 172 10.82 2.93 -6.79
N LEU A 173 10.02 1.87 -6.64
CA LEU A 173 8.56 1.95 -6.82
C LEU A 173 7.91 2.90 -5.81
N GLU A 174 8.36 2.88 -4.58
CA GLU A 174 7.87 3.76 -3.51
C GLU A 174 8.21 5.23 -3.74
N VAL A 175 9.37 5.55 -4.31
CA VAL A 175 9.71 6.92 -4.74
C VAL A 175 8.70 7.42 -5.78
N MET A 176 8.37 6.58 -6.78
CA MET A 176 7.37 6.93 -7.80
C MET A 176 5.97 7.09 -7.20
N GLU A 177 5.59 6.22 -6.26
CA GLU A 177 4.31 6.33 -5.55
C GLU A 177 4.23 7.61 -4.72
N ALA A 178 5.29 7.95 -3.96
CA ALA A 178 5.36 9.16 -3.15
C ALA A 178 5.21 10.43 -3.99
N LYS A 179 5.87 10.49 -5.17
CA LYS A 179 5.70 11.59 -6.12
C LYS A 179 4.23 11.86 -6.42
N TRP A 180 3.48 10.83 -6.77
CA TRP A 180 2.06 10.97 -7.13
C TRP A 180 1.18 11.27 -5.92
N LEU A 181 1.39 10.55 -4.82
CA LEU A 181 0.50 10.59 -3.66
C LEU A 181 0.60 11.91 -2.89
N PHE A 182 1.81 12.48 -2.84
CA PHE A 182 2.09 13.71 -2.08
C PHE A 182 2.30 14.95 -2.94
N ASP A 183 2.25 14.80 -4.28
CA ASP A 183 2.45 15.89 -5.24
C ASP A 183 3.78 16.62 -5.03
N VAL A 184 4.86 15.84 -4.93
CA VAL A 184 6.25 16.32 -4.77
C VAL A 184 7.10 15.93 -5.97
N GLU A 185 8.17 16.69 -6.22
CA GLU A 185 9.13 16.32 -7.26
C GLU A 185 10.12 15.26 -6.74
N PRO A 186 10.68 14.41 -7.62
CA PRO A 186 11.61 13.35 -7.23
C PRO A 186 12.82 13.85 -6.43
N GLU A 187 13.28 15.07 -6.71
CA GLU A 187 14.40 15.74 -6.04
C GLU A 187 14.09 16.06 -4.57
N GLN A 188 12.82 16.14 -4.21
CA GLN A 188 12.36 16.31 -2.82
C GLN A 188 12.28 15.01 -2.06
N ILE A 189 12.54 13.84 -2.68
CA ILE A 189 12.47 12.55 -2.04
C ILE A 189 13.88 12.00 -1.82
N GLN A 190 14.29 11.91 -0.56
CA GLN A 190 15.56 11.34 -0.17
C GLN A 190 15.35 9.97 0.47
N VAL A 191 15.98 8.93 -0.08
CA VAL A 191 15.97 7.59 0.53
C VAL A 191 17.00 7.52 1.64
N VAL A 192 16.56 7.04 2.81
CA VAL A 192 17.40 6.87 4.02
C VAL A 192 17.36 5.42 4.47
N VAL A 193 18.49 4.75 4.52
CA VAL A 193 18.56 3.37 5.02
C VAL A 193 18.50 3.36 6.55
N HIS A 194 17.43 2.80 7.08
CA HIS A 194 17.16 2.63 8.52
C HIS A 194 16.94 1.15 8.85
N PRO A 195 18.01 0.43 9.25
CA PRO A 195 17.98 -1.03 9.41
C PRO A 195 16.97 -1.55 10.41
N GLN A 196 16.67 -0.79 11.44
CA GLN A 196 15.79 -1.20 12.54
C GLN A 196 14.30 -1.18 12.14
N SER A 197 13.95 -0.44 11.07
CA SER A 197 12.58 -0.30 10.57
C SER A 197 11.56 0.14 11.64
N ILE A 198 11.99 0.98 12.60
CA ILE A 198 11.12 1.57 13.64
C ILE A 198 10.59 2.92 13.18
N ILE A 199 11.43 3.75 12.57
CA ILE A 199 11.01 4.97 11.88
C ILE A 199 10.55 4.54 10.49
N HIS A 200 9.25 4.71 10.21
CA HIS A 200 8.68 4.26 8.94
C HIS A 200 8.80 5.27 7.81
N SER A 201 8.99 6.53 8.08
CA SER A 201 9.48 7.63 7.22
C SER A 201 9.29 8.97 7.94
N MET A 202 9.81 10.04 7.33
CA MET A 202 9.83 11.37 7.94
C MET A 202 9.54 12.43 6.87
N VAL A 203 9.12 13.62 7.33
CA VAL A 203 8.92 14.81 6.50
C VAL A 203 9.70 15.96 7.12
N GLU A 204 10.56 16.58 6.32
CA GLU A 204 11.30 17.80 6.66
C GLU A 204 10.54 19.01 6.12
N TYR A 205 10.36 20.03 6.94
CA TYR A 205 9.69 21.28 6.58
C TYR A 205 10.70 22.38 6.34
N VAL A 206 10.25 23.50 5.72
CA VAL A 206 11.10 24.64 5.34
C VAL A 206 11.78 25.34 6.51
N ASP A 207 11.32 25.17 7.73
CA ASP A 207 11.92 25.67 8.96
C ASP A 207 13.00 24.74 9.54
N GLY A 208 13.24 23.59 8.92
CA GLY A 208 14.17 22.56 9.37
C GLY A 208 13.55 21.57 10.38
N GLY A 209 12.27 21.73 10.73
CA GLY A 209 11.55 20.77 11.56
C GLY A 209 11.36 19.44 10.84
N ILE A 210 11.55 18.31 11.54
CA ILE A 210 11.34 16.96 11.00
C ILE A 210 10.25 16.26 11.81
N MET A 211 9.18 15.86 11.13
CA MET A 211 8.13 15.01 11.70
C MET A 211 8.31 13.56 11.26
N ALA A 212 8.17 12.63 12.18
CA ALA A 212 8.37 11.20 11.93
C ALA A 212 7.27 10.35 12.57
N GLN A 213 6.84 9.31 11.86
CA GLN A 213 5.98 8.30 12.44
C GLN A 213 6.82 7.06 12.81
N LEU A 214 6.67 6.62 14.04
CA LEU A 214 7.34 5.45 14.60
C LEU A 214 6.34 4.35 14.91
N GLY A 215 6.74 3.10 14.73
CA GLY A 215 5.94 1.94 15.06
C GLY A 215 6.71 0.63 14.91
N MET A 216 6.18 -0.43 15.49
CA MET A 216 6.69 -1.77 15.19
C MET A 216 6.44 -2.12 13.72
N PRO A 217 7.29 -2.95 13.07
CA PRO A 217 7.10 -3.38 11.68
C PRO A 217 5.91 -4.36 11.57
N ASP A 218 4.69 -3.80 11.59
CA ASP A 218 3.43 -4.52 11.47
C ASP A 218 2.46 -3.73 10.57
N MET A 219 1.97 -4.36 9.52
CA MET A 219 1.02 -3.76 8.58
C MET A 219 -0.36 -3.47 9.18
N LYS A 220 -0.70 -4.02 10.34
CA LYS A 220 -1.98 -3.73 11.01
C LYS A 220 -2.15 -2.25 11.29
N LEU A 221 -1.08 -1.54 11.67
CA LEU A 221 -1.14 -0.11 11.99
C LEU A 221 -1.53 0.74 10.77
N PRO A 222 -0.82 0.69 9.63
CA PRO A 222 -1.18 1.49 8.46
C PRO A 222 -2.53 1.05 7.83
N ILE A 223 -2.85 -0.25 7.84
CA ILE A 223 -4.15 -0.75 7.38
C ILE A 223 -5.28 -0.16 8.24
N GLN A 224 -5.18 -0.27 9.56
CA GLN A 224 -6.18 0.25 10.48
C GLN A 224 -6.32 1.77 10.32
N TYR A 225 -5.21 2.49 10.22
CA TYR A 225 -5.25 3.94 10.06
C TYR A 225 -5.95 4.36 8.76
N ALA A 226 -5.69 3.68 7.64
CA ALA A 226 -6.37 3.96 6.38
C ALA A 226 -7.88 3.65 6.43
N LEU A 227 -8.28 2.61 7.18
CA LEU A 227 -9.69 2.21 7.28
C LEU A 227 -10.52 3.10 8.22
N PHE A 228 -9.90 3.67 9.24
CA PHE A 228 -10.60 4.46 10.26
C PHE A 228 -10.27 5.97 10.21
N TYR A 229 -9.44 6.39 9.25
CA TYR A 229 -9.07 7.80 9.11
C TYR A 229 -10.30 8.72 9.10
N PRO A 230 -10.29 9.85 9.84
CA PRO A 230 -9.15 10.41 10.61
C PRO A 230 -9.00 9.85 12.03
N ASP A 231 -9.83 8.93 12.46
CA ASP A 231 -9.82 8.38 13.82
C ASP A 231 -8.67 7.40 14.05
N ARG A 232 -8.26 7.29 15.32
CA ARG A 232 -7.35 6.24 15.78
C ARG A 232 -8.11 5.29 16.70
N ARG A 233 -7.95 3.98 16.42
CA ARG A 233 -8.58 2.93 17.24
C ARG A 233 -7.52 2.19 18.06
N PRO A 234 -7.87 1.71 19.26
CA PRO A 234 -6.99 0.83 20.01
C PRO A 234 -6.59 -0.39 19.18
N MET A 235 -5.35 -0.82 19.33
CA MET A 235 -4.83 -1.99 18.66
C MET A 235 -4.01 -2.81 19.65
N ASP A 236 -4.25 -4.11 19.69
CA ASP A 236 -3.45 -5.04 20.44
C ASP A 236 -2.11 -5.29 19.74
N GLY A 237 -1.06 -5.55 20.52
CA GLY A 237 0.24 -5.88 19.99
C GLY A 237 1.38 -5.20 20.74
N ARG A 238 2.61 -5.49 20.28
CA ARG A 238 3.83 -4.90 20.83
C ARG A 238 3.92 -3.42 20.45
N ARG A 239 4.25 -2.59 21.42
CA ARG A 239 4.53 -1.15 21.24
C ARG A 239 6.04 -0.91 21.17
N VAL A 240 6.45 0.19 20.55
CA VAL A 240 7.83 0.71 20.55
C VAL A 240 8.23 1.13 21.95
#